data_0cde27e2cb89f47b93270a17e73d5d1f
#
_entry.id   0cde27e2cb89f47b93270a17e73d5d1f
#
_cell.length_a   1.000
_cell.length_b   1.000
_cell.length_c   1.000
_cell.angle_alpha   90.00
_cell.angle_beta   90.00
_cell.angle_gamma   90.00
#
_symmetry.space_group_name_H-M   'P 1'
#
loop_
_entity.id
_entity.type
_entity.pdbx_description
1 polymer ?
#
loop_
_entity_poly.entity_id
_entity_poly.type
_entity_poly.pdbx_seq_one_letter_code
_entity_poly.pdbx_strand_id
1 'polypeptide(L)'
;MFAVATAPGVAAWWGAGGANLLCFCGSWFFTTAAWIQLLRSDRAGRAEWSSAAVQLAGTVLFNVSTGASVWAHAVASERRYVWVPDVFGSTAFLVSGVLGMLAVGALFELRSRDWSAAAVNLIGCVAFAVSAGAAFVRKTGVTEDEWLANLGTFVGALCFLAAALMLLPRSSQAESSA
;
A
#
# COMPACT_ATOMS: atom_id res chain seq x y z
N MET A 1 7.74 -7.51 -1.40
CA MET A 1 8.91 -6.62 -1.50
C MET A 1 8.87 -5.58 -0.39
N PHE A 2 7.84 -4.75 -0.24
CA PHE A 2 7.75 -3.75 0.86
C PHE A 2 7.95 -4.37 2.24
N ALA A 3 7.18 -5.40 2.60
CA ALA A 3 7.33 -6.08 3.89
C ALA A 3 8.77 -6.63 4.13
N VAL A 4 9.48 -7.02 3.06
CA VAL A 4 10.88 -7.44 3.21
C VAL A 4 11.80 -6.24 3.42
N ALA A 5 11.61 -5.15 2.65
CA ALA A 5 12.44 -3.95 2.73
C ALA A 5 12.33 -3.23 4.09
N THR A 6 11.13 -3.24 4.68
CA THR A 6 10.82 -2.52 5.94
C THR A 6 10.75 -3.43 7.15
N ALA A 7 11.05 -4.74 6.99
CA ALA A 7 11.12 -5.66 8.11
C ALA A 7 12.20 -5.22 9.12
N PRO A 8 11.93 -5.36 10.43
CA PRO A 8 12.89 -4.98 11.47
C PRO A 8 14.27 -5.62 11.24
N GLY A 9 15.31 -4.80 11.20
CA GLY A 9 16.71 -5.24 11.00
C GLY A 9 17.17 -5.37 9.55
N VAL A 10 16.30 -5.39 8.55
CA VAL A 10 16.69 -5.54 7.13
C VAL A 10 17.47 -4.32 6.64
N ALA A 11 17.06 -3.12 7.01
CA ALA A 11 17.79 -1.88 6.68
C ALA A 11 19.21 -1.87 7.26
N ALA A 12 19.44 -2.51 8.41
CA ALA A 12 20.77 -2.66 9.00
C ALA A 12 21.67 -3.63 8.20
N TRP A 13 21.07 -4.62 7.50
CA TRP A 13 21.79 -5.61 6.72
C TRP A 13 22.10 -5.14 5.29
N TRP A 14 21.15 -4.51 4.63
CA TRP A 14 21.27 -4.11 3.22
C TRP A 14 21.58 -2.63 3.02
N GLY A 15 21.54 -1.85 4.11
CA GLY A 15 21.63 -0.40 4.05
C GLY A 15 20.34 0.24 3.49
N ALA A 16 20.18 1.53 3.74
CA ALA A 16 19.00 2.30 3.29
C ALA A 16 18.83 2.28 1.76
N GLY A 17 19.95 2.34 1.00
CA GLY A 17 19.90 2.32 -0.46
C GLY A 17 19.32 1.02 -1.03
N GLY A 18 19.69 -0.13 -0.48
CA GLY A 18 19.14 -1.42 -0.89
C GLY A 18 17.65 -1.56 -0.56
N ALA A 19 17.24 -1.12 0.63
CA ALA A 19 15.84 -1.11 1.04
C ALA A 19 14.99 -0.19 0.15
N ASN A 20 15.48 1.02 -0.15
CA ASN A 20 14.79 1.97 -1.04
C ASN A 20 14.63 1.43 -2.46
N LEU A 21 15.67 0.81 -3.02
CA LEU A 21 15.60 0.18 -4.33
C LEU A 21 14.58 -0.96 -4.36
N LEU A 22 14.52 -1.78 -3.32
CA LEU A 22 13.53 -2.87 -3.21
C LEU A 22 12.10 -2.32 -3.09
N CYS A 23 11.90 -1.23 -2.36
CA CYS A 23 10.64 -0.52 -2.30
C CYS A 23 10.23 0.02 -3.68
N PHE A 24 11.16 0.66 -4.39
CA PHE A 24 10.90 1.17 -5.73
C PHE A 24 10.53 0.06 -6.72
N CYS A 25 11.26 -1.04 -6.74
CA CYS A 25 10.87 -2.19 -7.56
C CYS A 25 9.50 -2.75 -7.16
N GLY A 26 9.21 -2.81 -5.86
CA GLY A 26 7.92 -3.28 -5.34
C GLY A 26 6.76 -2.37 -5.75
N SER A 27 6.97 -1.06 -5.85
CA SER A 27 5.94 -0.09 -6.19
C SER A 27 5.40 -0.28 -7.61
N TRP A 28 6.21 -0.73 -8.55
CA TRP A 28 5.78 -1.07 -9.91
C TRP A 28 4.85 -2.28 -9.96
N PHE A 29 5.13 -3.31 -9.18
CA PHE A 29 4.22 -4.45 -9.06
C PHE A 29 2.90 -4.04 -8.41
N PHE A 30 2.96 -3.15 -7.42
CA PHE A 30 1.78 -2.62 -6.76
C PHE A 30 0.91 -1.80 -7.73
N THR A 31 1.52 -0.93 -8.51
CA THR A 31 0.83 -0.15 -9.57
C THR A 31 0.21 -1.05 -10.63
N THR A 32 0.93 -2.09 -11.06
CA THR A 32 0.41 -3.07 -12.02
C THR A 32 -0.83 -3.80 -11.44
N ALA A 33 -0.79 -4.20 -10.18
CA ALA A 33 -1.93 -4.82 -9.51
C ALA A 33 -3.13 -3.88 -9.42
N ALA A 34 -2.92 -2.61 -9.04
CA ALA A 34 -3.96 -1.59 -8.98
C ALA A 34 -4.56 -1.27 -10.37
N TRP A 35 -3.74 -1.27 -11.42
CA TRP A 35 -4.21 -1.14 -12.79
C TRP A 35 -5.11 -2.30 -13.22
N ILE A 36 -4.70 -3.53 -12.94
CA ILE A 36 -5.52 -4.73 -13.22
C ILE A 36 -6.83 -4.67 -12.43
N GLN A 37 -6.80 -4.24 -11.17
CA GLN A 37 -7.99 -4.06 -10.35
C GLN A 37 -8.95 -3.04 -10.98
N LEU A 38 -8.44 -1.88 -11.42
CA LEU A 38 -9.25 -0.86 -12.09
C LEU A 38 -9.93 -1.40 -13.35
N LEU A 39 -9.20 -2.14 -14.20
CA LEU A 39 -9.77 -2.74 -15.42
C LEU A 39 -10.87 -3.77 -15.11
N ARG A 40 -10.81 -4.44 -13.97
CA ARG A 40 -11.82 -5.41 -13.56
C ARG A 40 -13.04 -4.77 -12.88
N SER A 41 -12.86 -3.62 -12.25
CA SER A 41 -13.91 -2.91 -11.52
C SER A 41 -14.94 -2.20 -12.43
N ASP A 42 -14.68 -2.08 -13.72
CA ASP A 42 -15.56 -1.40 -14.69
C ASP A 42 -16.98 -2.03 -14.75
N ARG A 43 -17.11 -3.30 -14.41
CA ARG A 43 -18.38 -4.05 -14.37
C ARG A 43 -19.03 -4.12 -12.98
N ALA A 44 -18.34 -3.67 -11.93
CA ALA A 44 -18.75 -3.90 -10.54
C ALA A 44 -19.51 -2.73 -9.90
N GLY A 45 -19.56 -1.58 -10.57
CA GLY A 45 -20.29 -0.40 -10.11
C GLY A 45 -19.40 0.80 -9.76
N ARG A 46 -20.06 1.98 -9.62
CA ARG A 46 -19.33 3.26 -9.46
C ARG A 46 -18.45 3.33 -8.22
N ALA A 47 -18.90 2.76 -7.10
CA ALA A 47 -18.14 2.83 -5.84
C ALA A 47 -16.86 2.00 -5.92
N GLU A 48 -16.93 0.79 -6.48
CA GLU A 48 -15.79 -0.08 -6.67
C GLU A 48 -14.82 0.49 -7.69
N TRP A 49 -15.32 1.01 -8.81
CA TRP A 49 -14.50 1.69 -9.79
C TRP A 49 -13.79 2.91 -9.20
N SER A 50 -14.51 3.75 -8.43
CA SER A 50 -13.90 4.94 -7.79
C SER A 50 -12.83 4.54 -6.78
N SER A 51 -13.07 3.49 -5.98
CA SER A 51 -12.07 2.93 -5.07
C SER A 51 -10.81 2.52 -5.83
N ALA A 52 -10.96 1.74 -6.90
CA ALA A 52 -9.84 1.25 -7.70
C ALA A 52 -9.09 2.40 -8.42
N ALA A 53 -9.79 3.41 -8.92
CA ALA A 53 -9.18 4.57 -9.58
C ALA A 53 -8.36 5.42 -8.60
N VAL A 54 -8.89 5.68 -7.40
CA VAL A 54 -8.19 6.41 -6.34
C VAL A 54 -6.99 5.59 -5.84
N GLN A 55 -7.14 4.27 -5.72
CA GLN A 55 -6.04 3.36 -5.38
C GLN A 55 -4.90 3.47 -6.39
N LEU A 56 -5.22 3.41 -7.69
CA LEU A 56 -4.22 3.54 -8.75
C LEU A 56 -3.50 4.90 -8.69
N ALA A 57 -4.24 5.99 -8.51
CA ALA A 57 -3.63 7.33 -8.35
C ALA A 57 -2.65 7.35 -7.17
N GLY A 58 -3.04 6.74 -6.03
CA GLY A 58 -2.17 6.58 -4.87
C GLY A 58 -0.90 5.79 -5.18
N THR A 59 -0.99 4.70 -5.94
CA THR A 59 0.20 3.91 -6.31
C THR A 59 1.16 4.67 -7.23
N VAL A 60 0.65 5.53 -8.13
CA VAL A 60 1.49 6.38 -8.99
C VAL A 60 2.27 7.40 -8.14
N LEU A 61 1.62 8.05 -7.17
CA LEU A 61 2.29 8.96 -6.23
C LEU A 61 3.33 8.22 -5.39
N PHE A 62 3.01 7.00 -4.98
CA PHE A 62 3.93 6.14 -4.24
C PHE A 62 5.14 5.71 -5.08
N ASN A 63 4.98 5.49 -6.40
CA ASN A 63 6.12 5.28 -7.31
C ASN A 63 7.03 6.50 -7.39
N VAL A 64 6.46 7.71 -7.42
CA VAL A 64 7.25 8.94 -7.39
C VAL A 64 8.05 9.04 -6.10
N SER A 65 7.41 8.80 -4.96
CA SER A 65 8.05 8.81 -3.64
C SER A 65 9.20 7.80 -3.55
N THR A 66 8.90 6.52 -3.82
CA THR A 66 9.91 5.44 -3.71
C THR A 66 11.04 5.59 -4.73
N GLY A 67 10.74 6.08 -5.94
CA GLY A 67 11.76 6.39 -6.94
C GLY A 67 12.67 7.54 -6.48
N ALA A 68 12.09 8.59 -5.91
CA ALA A 68 12.85 9.73 -5.40
C ALA A 68 13.73 9.33 -4.19
N SER A 69 13.29 8.41 -3.34
CA SER A 69 14.07 7.95 -2.18
C SER A 69 15.40 7.31 -2.55
N VAL A 70 15.59 6.90 -3.80
CA VAL A 70 16.86 6.32 -4.29
C VAL A 70 17.94 7.40 -4.47
N TRP A 71 17.56 8.66 -4.79
CA TRP A 71 18.52 9.71 -5.12
C TRP A 71 18.40 10.98 -4.27
N ALA A 72 17.29 11.20 -3.57
CA ALA A 72 17.04 12.42 -2.80
C ALA A 72 17.72 12.30 -1.42
N HIS A 73 18.81 13.02 -1.20
CA HIS A 73 19.55 12.98 0.06
C HIS A 73 19.57 14.33 0.80
N ALA A 74 19.17 15.43 0.14
CA ALA A 74 19.03 16.72 0.80
C ALA A 74 17.64 16.87 1.41
N VAL A 75 17.51 17.45 2.61
CA VAL A 75 16.25 17.62 3.36
C VAL A 75 15.13 18.24 2.50
N ALA A 76 15.46 19.22 1.67
CA ALA A 76 14.49 19.87 0.80
C ALA A 76 13.98 18.93 -0.30
N SER A 77 14.83 18.10 -0.88
CA SER A 77 14.47 17.11 -1.90
C SER A 77 13.71 15.94 -1.29
N GLU A 78 14.12 15.45 -0.13
CA GLU A 78 13.40 14.38 0.60
C GLU A 78 11.98 14.83 0.94
N ARG A 79 11.78 16.03 1.48
CA ARG A 79 10.44 16.55 1.76
C ARG A 79 9.59 16.68 0.51
N ARG A 80 10.14 17.25 -0.56
CA ARG A 80 9.39 17.59 -1.77
C ARG A 80 9.08 16.38 -2.62
N TYR A 81 10.03 15.48 -2.81
CA TYR A 81 9.93 14.40 -3.79
C TYR A 81 9.70 13.03 -3.17
N VAL A 82 10.00 12.84 -1.88
CA VAL A 82 9.72 11.60 -1.16
C VAL A 82 8.49 11.77 -0.28
N TRP A 83 8.58 12.61 0.75
CA TRP A 83 7.53 12.71 1.76
C TRP A 83 6.20 13.26 1.23
N VAL A 84 6.20 14.33 0.43
CA VAL A 84 4.94 14.92 -0.08
C VAL A 84 4.18 13.92 -0.95
N PRO A 85 4.77 13.26 -1.98
CA PRO A 85 4.06 12.24 -2.75
C PRO A 85 3.62 11.06 -1.91
N ASP A 86 4.39 10.65 -0.89
CA ASP A 86 4.02 9.56 0.02
C ASP A 86 2.77 9.89 0.82
N VAL A 87 2.68 11.09 1.42
CA VAL A 87 1.50 11.52 2.18
C VAL A 87 0.25 11.58 1.29
N PHE A 88 0.36 12.15 0.10
CA PHE A 88 -0.78 12.19 -0.83
C PHE A 88 -1.15 10.80 -1.33
N GLY A 89 -0.17 9.94 -1.60
CA GLY A 89 -0.39 8.55 -1.98
C GLY A 89 -1.08 7.75 -0.87
N SER A 90 -0.60 7.87 0.36
CA SER A 90 -1.19 7.21 1.53
C SER A 90 -2.58 7.74 1.86
N THR A 91 -2.84 9.03 1.65
CA THR A 91 -4.19 9.62 1.76
C THR A 91 -5.12 9.04 0.70
N ALA A 92 -4.65 8.89 -0.54
CA ALA A 92 -5.42 8.25 -1.60
C ALA A 92 -5.74 6.78 -1.26
N PHE A 93 -4.79 6.03 -0.69
CA PHE A 93 -5.06 4.67 -0.21
C PHE A 93 -6.13 4.65 0.87
N LEU A 94 -6.09 5.58 1.82
CA LEU A 94 -7.11 5.66 2.87
C LEU A 94 -8.50 5.95 2.30
N VAL A 95 -8.61 6.92 1.38
CA VAL A 95 -9.87 7.23 0.67
C VAL A 95 -10.35 6.02 -0.12
N SER A 96 -9.46 5.35 -0.86
CA SER A 96 -9.78 4.13 -1.60
C SER A 96 -10.28 3.01 -0.67
N GLY A 97 -9.60 2.79 0.47
CA GLY A 97 -10.01 1.78 1.45
C GLY A 97 -11.41 2.03 2.00
N VAL A 98 -11.75 3.28 2.32
CA VAL A 98 -13.10 3.67 2.76
C VAL A 98 -14.13 3.44 1.65
N LEU A 99 -13.83 3.87 0.41
CA LEU A 99 -14.73 3.63 -0.73
C LEU A 99 -14.92 2.13 -1.00
N GLY A 100 -13.88 1.32 -0.85
CA GLY A 100 -13.95 -0.14 -0.97
C GLY A 100 -14.87 -0.76 0.09
N MET A 101 -14.77 -0.32 1.35
CA MET A 101 -15.70 -0.76 2.40
C MET A 101 -17.15 -0.37 2.11
N LEU A 102 -17.38 0.85 1.59
CA LEU A 102 -18.72 1.29 1.20
C LEU A 102 -19.27 0.50 0.00
N ALA A 103 -18.41 0.08 -0.93
CA ALA A 103 -18.80 -0.72 -2.09
C ALA A 103 -19.31 -2.12 -1.71
N VAL A 104 -18.73 -2.73 -0.68
CA VAL A 104 -19.18 -4.05 -0.18
C VAL A 104 -20.54 -4.00 0.53
N GLY A 105 -21.03 -2.81 0.91
CA GLY A 105 -22.43 -2.54 1.28
C GLY A 105 -22.91 -3.12 2.61
N ALA A 106 -22.15 -3.97 3.29
CA ALA A 106 -22.58 -4.62 4.53
C ALA A 106 -21.62 -4.26 5.67
N LEU A 107 -22.04 -3.34 6.52
CA LEU A 107 -21.23 -2.81 7.63
C LEU A 107 -20.77 -3.88 8.65
N PHE A 108 -21.27 -5.11 8.64
CA PHE A 108 -20.91 -6.16 9.61
C PHE A 108 -21.10 -7.61 9.10
N GLU A 109 -20.94 -7.89 7.82
CA GLU A 109 -20.92 -9.29 7.37
C GLU A 109 -19.54 -9.92 7.55
N LEU A 110 -19.10 -10.07 8.80
CA LEU A 110 -17.82 -10.72 9.18
C LEU A 110 -17.61 -12.12 8.56
N ARG A 111 -18.66 -12.69 8.00
CA ARG A 111 -18.64 -14.00 7.34
C ARG A 111 -18.39 -13.92 5.83
N SER A 112 -18.50 -12.72 5.24
CA SER A 112 -18.19 -12.49 3.82
C SER A 112 -16.68 -12.35 3.63
N ARG A 113 -16.14 -13.06 2.63
CA ARG A 113 -14.72 -12.94 2.24
C ARG A 113 -14.41 -11.54 1.74
N ASP A 114 -15.34 -10.96 0.97
CA ASP A 114 -15.18 -9.64 0.38
C ASP A 114 -15.14 -8.56 1.46
N TRP A 115 -16.02 -8.64 2.46
CA TRP A 115 -16.00 -7.76 3.61
C TRP A 115 -14.68 -7.88 4.39
N SER A 116 -14.26 -9.11 4.68
CA SER A 116 -13.01 -9.35 5.43
C SER A 116 -11.80 -8.83 4.66
N ALA A 117 -11.74 -9.06 3.35
CA ALA A 117 -10.67 -8.55 2.50
C ALA A 117 -10.66 -7.00 2.45
N ALA A 118 -11.84 -6.37 2.31
CA ALA A 118 -11.96 -4.91 2.33
C ALA A 118 -11.55 -4.32 3.69
N ALA A 119 -11.94 -4.96 4.80
CA ALA A 119 -11.55 -4.52 6.15
C ALA A 119 -10.04 -4.64 6.38
N VAL A 120 -9.42 -5.76 5.99
CA VAL A 120 -7.97 -5.94 6.07
C VAL A 120 -7.23 -4.93 5.17
N ASN A 121 -7.75 -4.67 3.97
CA ASN A 121 -7.21 -3.65 3.08
C ASN A 121 -7.29 -2.25 3.72
N LEU A 122 -8.41 -1.88 4.34
CA LEU A 122 -8.55 -0.60 5.04
C LEU A 122 -7.57 -0.47 6.21
N ILE A 123 -7.37 -1.53 6.99
CA ILE A 123 -6.34 -1.55 8.06
C ILE A 123 -4.96 -1.27 7.46
N GLY A 124 -4.65 -1.88 6.31
CA GLY A 124 -3.41 -1.61 5.57
C GLY A 124 -3.29 -0.14 5.15
N CYS A 125 -4.37 0.47 4.65
CA CYS A 125 -4.41 1.88 4.29
C CYS A 125 -4.14 2.80 5.49
N VAL A 126 -4.72 2.49 6.66
CA VAL A 126 -4.46 3.22 7.91
C VAL A 126 -3.00 3.09 8.33
N ALA A 127 -2.42 1.89 8.24
CA ALA A 127 -1.02 1.65 8.57
C ALA A 127 -0.08 2.46 7.65
N PHE A 128 -0.37 2.55 6.35
CA PHE A 128 0.39 3.42 5.42
C PHE A 128 0.22 4.91 5.75
N ALA A 129 -0.98 5.36 6.13
CA ALA A 129 -1.20 6.75 6.52
C ALA A 129 -0.41 7.13 7.81
N VAL A 130 -0.37 6.23 8.79
CA VAL A 130 0.45 6.38 10.00
C VAL A 130 1.93 6.41 9.64
N SER A 131 2.39 5.48 8.77
CA SER A 131 3.76 5.44 8.26
C SER A 131 4.16 6.76 7.61
N ALA A 132 3.34 7.29 6.71
CA ALA A 132 3.61 8.55 6.01
C ALA A 132 3.69 9.75 6.97
N GLY A 133 2.86 9.77 8.03
CA GLY A 133 2.96 10.77 9.09
C GLY A 133 4.28 10.68 9.85
N ALA A 134 4.68 9.47 10.24
CA ALA A 134 5.93 9.21 10.97
C ALA A 134 7.19 9.44 10.11
N ALA A 135 7.08 9.31 8.78
CA ALA A 135 8.17 9.52 7.83
C ALA A 135 8.53 11.00 7.59
N PHE A 136 7.89 11.95 8.29
CA PHE A 136 8.21 13.37 8.12
C PHE A 136 9.67 13.67 8.47
N VAL A 137 10.39 14.29 7.52
CA VAL A 137 11.80 14.68 7.72
C VAL A 137 11.86 16.06 8.35
N ARG A 138 12.42 16.18 9.55
CA ARG A 138 12.64 17.45 10.26
C ARG A 138 13.66 18.34 9.54
N LYS A 139 13.69 19.62 9.86
CA LYS A 139 14.70 20.55 9.31
C LYS A 139 16.15 20.14 9.62
N THR A 140 16.35 19.34 10.65
CA THR A 140 17.63 18.77 11.05
C THR A 140 18.08 17.60 10.18
N GLY A 141 17.26 17.12 9.24
CA GLY A 141 17.52 15.93 8.42
C GLY A 141 17.16 14.62 9.12
N VAL A 142 16.58 14.66 10.31
CA VAL A 142 16.16 13.46 11.04
C VAL A 142 14.68 13.20 10.75
N THR A 143 14.34 11.94 10.47
CA THR A 143 12.95 11.48 10.36
C THR A 143 12.26 11.57 11.72
N GLU A 144 10.99 11.94 11.73
CA GLU A 144 10.20 12.15 12.97
C GLU A 144 10.19 10.88 13.84
N ASP A 145 9.84 9.73 13.23
CA ASP A 145 9.90 8.41 13.85
C ASP A 145 10.15 7.34 12.77
N GLU A 146 11.42 7.00 12.54
CA GLU A 146 11.83 6.03 11.51
C GLU A 146 11.31 4.62 11.83
N TRP A 147 11.27 4.25 13.10
CA TRP A 147 10.77 2.92 13.50
C TRP A 147 9.28 2.78 13.17
N LEU A 148 8.48 3.79 13.53
CA LEU A 148 7.03 3.79 13.27
C LEU A 148 6.74 3.89 11.76
N ALA A 149 7.53 4.65 11.00
CA ALA A 149 7.43 4.73 9.55
C ALA A 149 7.66 3.35 8.91
N ASN A 150 8.72 2.66 9.28
CA ASN A 150 9.03 1.33 8.77
C ASN A 150 7.99 0.29 9.21
N LEU A 151 7.58 0.31 10.48
CA LEU A 151 6.56 -0.61 11.00
C LEU A 151 5.22 -0.41 10.29
N GLY A 152 4.80 0.83 10.08
CA GLY A 152 3.54 1.14 9.38
C GLY A 152 3.55 0.63 7.94
N THR A 153 4.65 0.83 7.21
CA THR A 153 4.82 0.28 5.86
C THR A 153 4.83 -1.26 5.87
N PHE A 154 5.51 -1.88 6.84
CA PHE A 154 5.56 -3.34 6.99
C PHE A 154 4.17 -3.93 7.21
N VAL A 155 3.45 -3.43 8.20
CA VAL A 155 2.08 -3.87 8.53
C VAL A 155 1.13 -3.62 7.36
N GLY A 156 1.19 -2.44 6.76
CA GLY A 156 0.36 -2.10 5.60
C GLY A 156 0.58 -3.04 4.43
N ALA A 157 1.84 -3.36 4.11
CA ALA A 157 2.18 -4.31 3.05
C ALA A 157 1.68 -5.74 3.33
N LEU A 158 1.75 -6.19 4.57
CA LEU A 158 1.20 -7.50 4.97
C LEU A 158 -0.33 -7.53 4.87
N CYS A 159 -1.01 -6.46 5.28
CA CYS A 159 -2.46 -6.34 5.15
C CYS A 159 -2.89 -6.39 3.68
N PHE A 160 -2.22 -5.65 2.79
CA PHE A 160 -2.54 -5.68 1.36
C PHE A 160 -2.29 -7.05 0.73
N LEU A 161 -1.20 -7.74 1.13
CA LEU A 161 -0.94 -9.11 0.70
C LEU A 161 -2.04 -10.06 1.19
N ALA A 162 -2.41 -9.97 2.47
CA ALA A 162 -3.47 -10.82 3.04
C ALA A 162 -4.81 -10.58 2.36
N ALA A 163 -5.22 -9.32 2.14
CA ALA A 163 -6.44 -8.97 1.43
C ALA A 163 -6.45 -9.53 0.00
N ALA A 164 -5.33 -9.41 -0.73
CA ALA A 164 -5.19 -9.95 -2.08
C ALA A 164 -5.30 -11.49 -2.10
N LEU A 165 -4.67 -12.18 -1.15
CA LEU A 165 -4.75 -13.64 -1.03
C LEU A 165 -6.17 -14.12 -0.68
N MET A 166 -6.91 -13.34 0.13
CA MET A 166 -8.31 -13.64 0.44
C MET A 166 -9.22 -13.57 -0.79
N LEU A 167 -8.88 -12.77 -1.79
CA LEU A 167 -9.67 -12.60 -3.02
C LEU A 167 -9.26 -13.56 -4.14
N LEU A 168 -8.19 -14.34 -3.97
CA LEU A 168 -7.80 -15.33 -4.98
C LEU A 168 -8.89 -16.40 -5.14
N PRO A 169 -9.20 -16.82 -6.39
CA PRO A 169 -10.09 -17.94 -6.64
C PRO A 169 -9.54 -19.19 -5.92
N ARG A 170 -10.40 -19.91 -5.20
CA ARG A 170 -10.03 -21.26 -4.75
C ARG A 170 -9.99 -22.14 -5.99
N SER A 171 -8.83 -22.73 -6.30
CA SER A 171 -8.79 -23.82 -7.26
C SER A 171 -9.75 -24.89 -6.77
N SER A 172 -10.83 -25.13 -7.53
CA SER A 172 -11.70 -26.26 -7.31
C SER A 172 -10.87 -27.54 -7.48
N GLN A 173 -10.40 -28.10 -6.38
CA GLN A 173 -10.07 -29.52 -6.30
C GLN A 173 -11.39 -30.29 -6.34
N ALA A 174 -12.02 -30.34 -7.47
CA ALA A 174 -13.17 -31.18 -7.72
C ALA A 174 -13.13 -31.51 -9.19
N GLU A 175 -12.45 -32.57 -9.51
CA GLU A 175 -12.77 -33.51 -10.61
C GLU A 175 -11.62 -34.50 -10.78
N SER A 176 -11.41 -35.33 -9.75
CA SER A 176 -10.75 -36.61 -9.93
C SER A 176 -11.50 -37.64 -9.08
N SER A 177 -12.76 -37.88 -9.43
CA SER A 177 -13.50 -39.07 -9.04
C SER A 177 -14.66 -39.24 -10.03
N ALA A 178 -14.31 -39.58 -11.25
CA ALA A 178 -15.18 -40.24 -12.18
C ALA A 178 -14.39 -41.36 -12.89
#